data_8c79d400e1d551e8382d42c304e3d660
#
_entry.id   8c79d400e1d551e8382d42c304e3d660
#
_cell.length_a   1.000
_cell.length_b   1.000
_cell.length_c   1.000
_cell.angle_alpha   90.00
_cell.angle_beta   90.00
_cell.angle_gamma   90.00
#
_symmetry.space_group_name_H-M   'P 1'
#
loop_
_entity.id
_entity.type
_entity.pdbx_description
1 polymer ?
#
loop_
_entity_poly.entity_id
_entity_poly.type
_entity_poly.pdbx_seq_one_letter_code
_entity_poly.pdbx_strand_id
1 'polypeptide(L)'
;MESIRVGVTDALFLFTLIVGTMSAALAQVPETYRASSIVIEAPWSQAPPDGAKVAGGCMRITNTGSESDRLVGGSTVVAERFEVHRSTVTGGVARMEPVTGGLEIGPGQTVELKPGTLHAMFVDLKQALKPGEAVKGILMFEKAGVPRRRCSRYPSA
;
A
#
# COMPACT_ATOMS: atom_id res chain seq x y z
N MET A 1 -65.29 30.07 52.61
CA MET A 1 -64.86 28.68 52.27
C MET A 1 -64.53 28.68 50.78
N GLU A 2 -63.29 28.94 50.48
CA GLU A 2 -62.76 29.00 49.07
C GLU A 2 -61.97 27.75 48.79
N SER A 3 -62.40 27.02 47.78
CA SER A 3 -61.80 25.80 47.35
C SER A 3 -60.69 26.14 46.32
N ILE A 4 -59.43 25.92 46.68
CA ILE A 4 -58.29 26.07 45.80
C ILE A 4 -58.19 24.81 44.90
N ARG A 5 -58.43 25.00 43.61
CA ARG A 5 -58.16 23.96 42.59
C ARG A 5 -56.69 24.08 42.16
N VAL A 6 -55.95 23.06 42.47
CA VAL A 6 -54.56 22.88 41.94
C VAL A 6 -54.69 22.22 40.58
N GLY A 7 -54.30 22.95 39.51
CA GLY A 7 -54.19 22.40 38.17
C GLY A 7 -52.91 21.61 38.04
N VAL A 8 -53.02 20.34 37.70
CA VAL A 8 -51.92 19.48 37.33
C VAL A 8 -51.62 19.73 35.84
N THR A 9 -50.52 20.43 35.56
CA THR A 9 -50.00 20.57 34.19
C THR A 9 -49.11 19.37 33.88
N ASP A 10 -49.62 18.48 33.03
CA ASP A 10 -48.85 17.36 32.46
C ASP A 10 -47.72 17.90 31.60
N ALA A 11 -46.48 17.85 32.11
CA ALA A 11 -45.29 18.09 31.35
C ALA A 11 -44.89 16.79 30.65
N LEU A 12 -45.29 16.67 29.38
CA LEU A 12 -44.87 15.58 28.49
C LEU A 12 -43.40 15.78 28.11
N PHE A 13 -42.51 15.11 28.83
CA PHE A 13 -41.10 15.05 28.46
C PHE A 13 -40.93 14.13 27.25
N LEU A 14 -40.77 14.73 26.08
CA LEU A 14 -40.39 14.01 24.85
C LEU A 14 -38.93 13.63 24.95
N PHE A 15 -38.64 12.39 25.32
CA PHE A 15 -37.31 11.83 25.37
C PHE A 15 -36.89 11.48 23.92
N THR A 16 -36.22 12.41 23.23
CA THR A 16 -35.68 12.16 21.89
C THR A 16 -34.46 11.25 22.01
N LEU A 17 -34.67 9.98 21.73
CA LEU A 17 -33.58 8.98 21.66
C LEU A 17 -32.72 9.30 20.44
N ILE A 18 -31.57 9.96 20.64
CA ILE A 18 -30.54 10.16 19.59
C ILE A 18 -29.83 8.82 19.43
N VAL A 19 -30.29 8.01 18.48
CA VAL A 19 -29.56 6.84 18.02
C VAL A 19 -28.37 7.35 17.21
N GLY A 20 -27.23 7.54 17.89
CA GLY A 20 -25.97 7.83 17.24
C GLY A 20 -25.57 6.63 16.37
N THR A 21 -25.64 6.77 15.06
CA THR A 21 -25.08 5.80 14.12
C THR A 21 -23.57 5.82 14.26
N MET A 22 -23.04 4.88 15.02
CA MET A 22 -21.61 4.62 15.11
C MET A 22 -21.18 4.08 13.75
N SER A 23 -20.69 4.95 12.86
CA SER A 23 -20.01 4.55 11.62
C SER A 23 -18.74 3.80 12.02
N ALA A 24 -18.80 2.48 11.99
CA ALA A 24 -17.61 1.65 12.10
C ALA A 24 -16.74 1.94 10.87
N ALA A 25 -15.67 2.70 11.07
CA ALA A 25 -14.61 2.80 10.07
C ALA A 25 -14.04 1.40 9.88
N LEU A 26 -14.37 0.76 8.76
CA LEU A 26 -13.76 -0.50 8.36
C LEU A 26 -12.27 -0.24 8.17
N ALA A 27 -11.46 -0.65 9.14
CA ALA A 27 -10.01 -0.66 9.00
C ALA A 27 -9.67 -1.50 7.76
N GLN A 28 -9.12 -0.88 6.74
CA GLN A 28 -8.67 -1.59 5.54
C GLN A 28 -7.50 -2.48 5.95
N VAL A 29 -7.72 -3.79 5.93
CA VAL A 29 -6.64 -4.77 6.13
C VAL A 29 -5.66 -4.58 4.97
N PRO A 30 -4.35 -4.35 5.24
CA PRO A 30 -3.37 -4.21 4.17
C PRO A 30 -3.37 -5.47 3.30
N GLU A 31 -3.43 -5.27 2.00
CA GLU A 31 -3.43 -6.40 1.07
C GLU A 31 -2.11 -7.18 1.16
N THR A 32 -2.24 -8.49 1.24
CA THR A 32 -1.14 -9.43 1.39
C THR A 32 -1.17 -10.45 0.27
N TYR A 33 -0.03 -10.65 -0.37
CA TYR A 33 0.17 -11.62 -1.45
C TYR A 33 1.23 -12.64 -1.04
N ARG A 34 1.08 -13.89 -1.52
CA ARG A 34 2.02 -14.97 -1.20
C ARG A 34 2.46 -15.71 -2.46
N ALA A 35 3.75 -16.01 -2.51
CA ALA A 35 4.36 -16.91 -3.48
C ALA A 35 5.32 -17.83 -2.74
N SER A 36 4.97 -19.10 -2.59
CA SER A 36 5.76 -20.03 -1.77
C SER A 36 6.04 -19.45 -0.37
N SER A 37 7.31 -19.26 -0.02
CA SER A 37 7.76 -18.66 1.23
C SER A 37 7.79 -17.12 1.23
N ILE A 38 7.55 -16.48 0.09
CA ILE A 38 7.56 -15.01 0.00
C ILE A 38 6.19 -14.43 0.31
N VAL A 39 6.16 -13.44 1.19
CA VAL A 39 4.98 -12.66 1.57
C VAL A 39 5.22 -11.22 1.15
N ILE A 40 4.27 -10.64 0.41
CA ILE A 40 4.29 -9.25 -0.03
C ILE A 40 3.12 -8.55 0.64
N GLU A 41 3.39 -7.46 1.36
CA GLU A 41 2.40 -6.73 2.15
C GLU A 41 2.31 -5.28 1.70
N ALA A 42 1.10 -4.76 1.73
CA ALA A 42 0.78 -3.36 1.48
C ALA A 42 1.49 -2.76 0.25
N PRO A 43 1.41 -3.38 -0.94
CA PRO A 43 1.98 -2.78 -2.14
C PRO A 43 1.18 -1.53 -2.51
N TRP A 44 1.88 -0.42 -2.69
CA TRP A 44 1.28 0.83 -3.15
C TRP A 44 2.26 1.60 -4.02
N SER A 45 1.76 2.52 -4.81
CA SER A 45 2.56 3.42 -5.64
C SER A 45 1.97 4.83 -5.54
N GLN A 46 2.78 5.86 -5.51
CA GLN A 46 2.31 7.24 -5.53
C GLN A 46 1.96 7.66 -6.96
N ALA A 47 0.82 8.32 -7.17
CA ALA A 47 0.52 8.92 -8.48
C ALA A 47 1.53 10.03 -8.76
N PRO A 48 2.34 9.91 -9.82
CA PRO A 48 3.24 10.96 -10.19
C PRO A 48 2.47 12.12 -10.84
N PRO A 49 3.07 13.32 -10.95
CA PRO A 49 2.48 14.42 -11.72
C PRO A 49 2.15 14.01 -13.16
N ASP A 50 1.18 14.70 -13.77
CA ASP A 50 0.81 14.46 -15.17
C ASP A 50 2.01 14.59 -16.10
N GLY A 51 2.12 13.66 -17.05
CA GLY A 51 3.22 13.59 -18.00
C GLY A 51 4.51 12.99 -17.48
N ALA A 52 4.57 12.56 -16.21
CA ALA A 52 5.72 11.84 -15.67
C ALA A 52 5.98 10.55 -16.45
N LYS A 53 7.25 10.23 -16.63
CA LYS A 53 7.70 9.00 -17.31
C LYS A 53 8.05 7.89 -16.32
N VAL A 54 8.08 8.19 -15.03
CA VAL A 54 8.44 7.26 -13.98
C VAL A 54 7.49 7.37 -12.79
N ALA A 55 7.30 6.25 -12.08
CA ALA A 55 6.58 6.22 -10.81
C ALA A 55 7.29 5.30 -9.82
N GLY A 56 7.22 5.64 -8.54
CA GLY A 56 7.75 4.82 -7.45
C GLY A 56 6.73 3.82 -6.94
N GLY A 57 7.19 2.61 -6.61
CA GLY A 57 6.39 1.59 -5.93
C GLY A 57 6.99 1.25 -4.57
N CYS A 58 6.12 0.99 -3.61
CA CYS A 58 6.47 0.68 -2.22
C CYS A 58 5.79 -0.62 -1.80
N MET A 59 6.45 -1.42 -0.98
CA MET A 59 5.91 -2.65 -0.42
C MET A 59 6.85 -3.23 0.63
N ARG A 60 6.35 -4.15 1.43
CA ARG A 60 7.18 -4.99 2.30
C ARG A 60 7.23 -6.39 1.70
N ILE A 61 8.42 -6.97 1.67
CA ILE A 61 8.65 -8.32 1.17
C ILE A 61 9.33 -9.11 2.28
N THR A 62 8.67 -10.16 2.77
CA THR A 62 9.20 -11.03 3.82
C THR A 62 9.44 -12.42 3.24
N ASN A 63 10.64 -12.95 3.46
CA ASN A 63 10.93 -14.35 3.20
C ASN A 63 10.69 -15.15 4.49
N THR A 64 9.63 -15.95 4.50
CA THR A 64 9.27 -16.81 5.65
C THR A 64 9.89 -18.21 5.56
N GLY A 65 10.69 -18.47 4.53
CA GLY A 65 11.38 -19.73 4.30
C GLY A 65 12.70 -19.86 5.05
N SER A 66 13.32 -21.02 4.91
CA SER A 66 14.62 -21.35 5.50
C SER A 66 15.81 -21.08 4.57
N GLU A 67 15.56 -20.69 3.32
CA GLU A 67 16.59 -20.38 2.34
C GLU A 67 16.43 -18.93 1.83
N SER A 68 17.55 -18.31 1.44
CA SER A 68 17.52 -17.01 0.75
C SER A 68 16.80 -17.13 -0.59
N ASP A 69 16.04 -16.12 -0.93
CA ASP A 69 15.47 -15.92 -2.27
C ASP A 69 15.88 -14.54 -2.80
N ARG A 70 15.59 -14.27 -4.06
CA ARG A 70 15.98 -13.02 -4.71
C ARG A 70 14.88 -12.50 -5.59
N LEU A 71 14.50 -11.22 -5.40
CA LEU A 71 13.65 -10.51 -6.34
C LEU A 71 14.50 -10.14 -7.56
N VAL A 72 14.27 -10.83 -8.66
CA VAL A 72 15.08 -10.69 -9.90
C VAL A 72 14.43 -9.75 -10.91
N GLY A 73 13.20 -9.36 -10.73
CA GLY A 73 12.52 -8.44 -11.60
C GLY A 73 11.03 -8.34 -11.38
N GLY A 74 10.36 -7.71 -12.32
CA GLY A 74 8.91 -7.57 -12.31
C GLY A 74 8.42 -7.05 -13.65
N SER A 75 7.10 -6.96 -13.80
CA SER A 75 6.45 -6.34 -14.94
C SER A 75 5.11 -5.73 -14.54
N THR A 76 4.67 -4.75 -15.31
CA THR A 76 3.36 -4.13 -15.16
C THR A 76 2.82 -3.74 -16.52
N VAL A 77 1.48 -3.65 -16.63
CA VAL A 77 0.84 -3.20 -17.87
C VAL A 77 0.97 -1.70 -18.10
N VAL A 78 1.29 -0.93 -17.04
CA VAL A 78 1.33 0.54 -17.08
C VAL A 78 2.72 1.13 -17.37
N ALA A 79 3.77 0.31 -17.42
CA ALA A 79 5.14 0.75 -17.71
C ALA A 79 5.86 -0.26 -18.59
N GLU A 80 6.91 0.19 -19.26
CA GLU A 80 7.77 -0.69 -20.09
C GLU A 80 8.70 -1.53 -19.22
N ARG A 81 9.21 -0.95 -18.13
CA ARG A 81 10.21 -1.59 -17.28
C ARG A 81 9.86 -1.47 -15.81
N PHE A 82 10.21 -2.51 -15.06
CA PHE A 82 10.24 -2.55 -13.62
C PHE A 82 11.68 -2.69 -13.15
N GLU A 83 12.12 -1.82 -12.26
CA GLU A 83 13.47 -1.83 -11.71
C GLU A 83 13.41 -1.67 -10.19
N VAL A 84 14.40 -2.19 -9.47
CA VAL A 84 14.62 -1.89 -8.06
C VAL A 84 15.81 -0.97 -7.95
N HIS A 85 15.63 0.17 -7.31
CA HIS A 85 16.69 1.17 -7.13
C HIS A 85 17.03 1.31 -5.65
N ARG A 86 18.29 1.67 -5.40
CA ARG A 86 18.81 2.07 -4.10
C ARG A 86 19.12 3.55 -4.12
N SER A 87 18.56 4.28 -3.14
CA SER A 87 18.97 5.66 -2.89
C SER A 87 20.08 5.69 -1.86
N THR A 88 21.13 6.44 -2.16
CA THR A 88 22.24 6.74 -1.24
C THR A 88 22.41 8.25 -1.17
N VAL A 89 22.80 8.76 -0.02
CA VAL A 89 23.14 10.18 0.15
C VAL A 89 24.60 10.27 0.56
N THR A 90 25.43 10.90 -0.29
CA THR A 90 26.84 11.11 -0.04
C THR A 90 27.16 12.59 -0.21
N GLY A 91 27.69 13.21 0.85
CA GLY A 91 28.01 14.65 0.81
C GLY A 91 26.80 15.56 0.54
N GLY A 92 25.60 15.15 0.98
CA GLY A 92 24.35 15.91 0.76
C GLY A 92 23.73 15.72 -0.64
N VAL A 93 24.35 14.90 -1.51
CA VAL A 93 23.83 14.60 -2.84
C VAL A 93 23.16 13.23 -2.83
N ALA A 94 21.86 13.20 -3.17
CA ALA A 94 21.15 11.96 -3.36
C ALA A 94 21.47 11.33 -4.72
N ARG A 95 21.79 10.04 -4.73
CA ARG A 95 21.99 9.22 -5.93
C ARG A 95 21.05 8.04 -5.89
N MET A 96 20.52 7.70 -7.05
CA MET A 96 19.70 6.51 -7.25
C MET A 96 20.40 5.59 -8.22
N GLU A 97 20.61 4.35 -7.81
CA GLU A 97 21.31 3.34 -8.62
C GLU A 97 20.47 2.08 -8.72
N PRO A 98 20.37 1.45 -9.90
CA PRO A 98 19.66 0.19 -10.03
C PRO A 98 20.39 -0.91 -9.24
N VAL A 99 19.61 -1.77 -8.58
CA VAL A 99 20.11 -2.97 -7.91
C VAL A 99 20.33 -4.05 -8.97
N THR A 100 21.57 -4.17 -9.42
CA THR A 100 21.96 -5.18 -10.42
C THR A 100 22.06 -6.56 -9.80
N GLY A 101 21.63 -7.60 -10.54
CA GLY A 101 21.65 -8.99 -10.06
C GLY A 101 20.52 -9.37 -9.11
N GLY A 102 19.56 -8.46 -8.92
CA GLY A 102 18.39 -8.68 -8.08
C GLY A 102 18.61 -8.34 -6.60
N LEU A 103 17.50 -8.25 -5.85
CA LEU A 103 17.49 -7.92 -4.44
C LEU A 103 17.38 -9.21 -3.61
N GLU A 104 18.44 -9.55 -2.89
CA GLU A 104 18.47 -10.72 -2.01
C GLU A 104 17.61 -10.49 -0.76
N ILE A 105 16.88 -11.55 -0.36
CA ILE A 105 16.02 -11.58 0.83
C ILE A 105 16.34 -12.87 1.59
N GLY A 106 17.12 -12.74 2.66
CA GLY A 106 17.55 -13.88 3.50
C GLY A 106 16.40 -14.57 4.22
N PRO A 107 16.66 -15.75 4.81
CA PRO A 107 15.68 -16.49 5.59
C PRO A 107 15.17 -15.63 6.76
N GLY A 108 13.85 -15.54 6.92
CA GLY A 108 13.21 -14.72 7.97
C GLY A 108 13.38 -13.21 7.78
N GLN A 109 14.05 -12.74 6.73
CA GLN A 109 14.29 -11.33 6.48
C GLN A 109 13.06 -10.65 5.90
N THR A 110 12.81 -9.41 6.33
CA THR A 110 11.89 -8.47 5.71
C THR A 110 12.67 -7.34 5.07
N VAL A 111 12.41 -7.10 3.79
CA VAL A 111 12.92 -5.95 3.04
C VAL A 111 11.77 -4.99 2.78
N GLU A 112 11.98 -3.71 3.06
CA GLU A 112 11.01 -2.66 2.83
C GLU A 112 11.43 -1.81 1.64
N LEU A 113 10.60 -1.79 0.61
CA LEU A 113 10.75 -0.86 -0.52
C LEU A 113 9.95 0.39 -0.18
N LYS A 114 10.66 1.53 -0.02
CA LYS A 114 10.07 2.81 0.34
C LYS A 114 10.91 3.98 -0.19
N PRO A 115 10.33 5.19 -0.32
CA PRO A 115 11.06 6.37 -0.77
C PRO A 115 12.30 6.64 0.08
N GLY A 116 13.38 7.08 -0.55
CA GLY A 116 14.63 7.46 0.13
C GLY A 116 15.58 6.31 0.48
N THR A 117 15.18 5.06 0.26
CA THR A 117 16.02 3.88 0.50
C THR A 117 15.98 2.96 -0.73
N LEU A 118 15.58 1.70 -0.54
CA LEU A 118 15.22 0.79 -1.64
C LEU A 118 13.80 1.12 -2.09
N HIS A 119 13.55 1.18 -3.39
CA HIS A 119 12.21 1.38 -3.95
C HIS A 119 12.08 0.71 -5.32
N ALA A 120 10.86 0.29 -5.63
CA ALA A 120 10.52 -0.14 -6.96
C ALA A 120 10.32 1.07 -7.87
N MET A 121 10.75 0.96 -9.12
CA MET A 121 10.56 1.98 -10.16
C MET A 121 9.81 1.38 -11.34
N PHE A 122 8.75 2.05 -11.73
CA PHE A 122 8.05 1.84 -13.00
C PHE A 122 8.60 2.87 -13.98
N VAL A 123 9.32 2.41 -15.00
CA VAL A 123 10.04 3.26 -15.94
C VAL A 123 9.37 3.20 -17.31
N ASP A 124 9.35 4.34 -17.99
CA ASP A 124 8.67 4.53 -19.26
C ASP A 124 7.17 4.21 -19.15
N LEU A 125 6.48 5.03 -18.33
CA LEU A 125 5.03 4.91 -18.15
C LEU A 125 4.30 5.07 -19.49
N LYS A 126 3.43 4.08 -19.77
CA LYS A 126 2.56 4.04 -20.96
C LYS A 126 1.29 4.87 -20.80
N GLN A 127 0.89 5.09 -19.56
CA GLN A 127 -0.31 5.84 -19.19
C GLN A 127 -0.12 6.53 -17.85
N ALA A 128 -0.91 7.58 -17.60
CA ALA A 128 -0.95 8.24 -16.31
C ALA A 128 -1.50 7.29 -15.23
N LEU A 129 -0.89 7.29 -14.06
CA LEU A 129 -1.41 6.59 -12.88
C LEU A 129 -2.34 7.53 -12.14
N LYS A 130 -3.59 7.10 -11.91
CA LYS A 130 -4.59 7.91 -11.21
C LYS A 130 -4.68 7.49 -9.74
N PRO A 131 -4.90 8.43 -8.81
CA PRO A 131 -5.17 8.12 -7.42
C PRO A 131 -6.36 7.15 -7.29
N GLY A 132 -6.24 6.15 -6.42
CA GLY A 132 -7.30 5.14 -6.20
C GLY A 132 -7.38 4.04 -7.27
N GLU A 133 -6.60 4.11 -8.35
CA GLU A 133 -6.58 3.08 -9.40
C GLU A 133 -5.62 1.94 -9.05
N ALA A 134 -6.06 0.70 -9.22
CA ALA A 134 -5.22 -0.46 -8.98
C ALA A 134 -4.31 -0.74 -10.18
N VAL A 135 -2.99 -0.79 -9.94
CA VAL A 135 -2.00 -1.18 -10.94
C VAL A 135 -1.77 -2.70 -10.87
N LYS A 136 -1.97 -3.39 -11.98
CA LYS A 136 -1.64 -4.82 -12.08
C LYS A 136 -0.15 -4.97 -12.36
N GLY A 137 0.53 -5.77 -11.54
CA GLY A 137 1.94 -6.08 -11.70
C GLY A 137 2.26 -7.51 -11.30
N ILE A 138 3.42 -7.94 -11.71
CA ILE A 138 4.01 -9.25 -11.41
C ILE A 138 5.39 -8.98 -10.84
N LEU A 139 5.74 -9.63 -9.73
CA LEU A 139 7.10 -9.71 -9.23
C LEU A 139 7.66 -11.09 -9.56
N MET A 140 8.94 -11.17 -9.88
CA MET A 140 9.62 -12.42 -10.22
C MET A 140 10.70 -12.70 -9.19
N PHE A 141 10.59 -13.85 -8.53
CA PHE A 141 11.58 -14.33 -7.58
C PHE A 141 12.33 -15.53 -8.16
N GLU A 142 13.59 -15.63 -7.79
CA GLU A 142 14.49 -16.68 -8.33
C GLU A 142 14.01 -18.09 -7.97
N LYS A 143 13.62 -18.32 -6.70
CA LYS A 143 13.16 -19.62 -6.21
C LYS A 143 11.64 -19.70 -6.06
N ALA A 144 11.00 -18.70 -5.47
CA ALA A 144 9.55 -18.70 -5.28
C ALA A 144 8.77 -18.49 -6.60
N GLY A 145 9.43 -18.03 -7.67
CA GLY A 145 8.82 -17.82 -8.96
C GLY A 145 7.90 -16.58 -8.98
N VAL A 146 6.74 -16.71 -9.63
CA VAL A 146 5.78 -15.61 -9.83
C VAL A 146 4.60 -15.76 -8.89
N PRO A 147 4.33 -14.80 -7.99
CA PRO A 147 3.12 -14.79 -7.19
C PRO A 147 1.90 -14.64 -8.10
N ARG A 148 1.01 -15.62 -8.02
CA ARG A 148 -0.25 -15.55 -8.77
C ARG A 148 -1.23 -14.68 -8.00
N ARG A 149 -1.22 -13.35 -8.16
CA ARG A 149 -2.36 -12.44 -7.95
C ARG A 149 -1.99 -10.95 -8.13
N ARG A 150 -3.01 -10.09 -8.19
CA ARG A 150 -2.98 -8.69 -8.60
C ARG A 150 -2.40 -7.78 -7.53
N CYS A 151 -1.59 -6.80 -7.92
CA CYS A 151 -1.26 -5.66 -7.06
C CYS A 151 -2.48 -4.75 -6.86
N SER A 152 -2.64 -4.29 -5.64
CA SER A 152 -3.79 -3.59 -5.15
C SER A 152 -3.72 -2.06 -5.23
N ARG A 153 -4.84 -1.47 -4.83
CA ARG A 153 -5.27 -0.08 -5.00
C ARG A 153 -4.39 0.94 -4.31
N TYR A 154 -4.39 2.12 -4.87
CA TYR A 154 -3.89 3.37 -4.32
C TYR A 154 -4.70 3.84 -3.14
N PRO A 155 -4.11 4.28 -2.01
CA PRO A 155 -4.79 5.19 -1.12
C PRO A 155 -4.83 6.57 -1.76
N SER A 156 -6.02 7.17 -1.81
CA SER A 156 -6.17 8.60 -2.05
C SER A 156 -5.52 9.36 -0.89
N ALA A 157 -4.63 10.29 -1.19
CA ALA A 157 -4.12 11.25 -0.23
C ALA A 157 -5.24 12.19 0.25
#